data_5428d1506efab3465a53e9552dccc73a
#
_entry.id   5428d1506efab3465a53e9552dccc73a
#
_cell.length_a   1.000
_cell.length_b   1.000
_cell.length_c   1.000
_cell.angle_alpha   90.00
_cell.angle_beta   90.00
_cell.angle_gamma   90.00
#
_symmetry.space_group_name_H-M   'P 1'
#
loop_
_entity.id
_entity.type
_entity.pdbx_description
1 polymer ?
#
loop_
_entity_poly.entity_id
_entity_poly.type
_entity_poly.pdbx_seq_one_letter_code
_entity_poly.pdbx_strand_id
1 'polypeptide(L)'
;IALIAFYLISTSEMSTSGAVAIIIGIILILVAGILDALDGALARHQGVDGPYGDFLDHTIDRVVDIGLLLAIGINASFVQEFSSGILAALMTLLGSYMGTQAQSVGLNRIYGGFSRADRLVLSLVGLIWAAWQAQTGNGGIDLTIYDEIFRILVLCNDQLNGMTFAISVSAWGGLYTFIVRFIKTRNALLG
;
A
#
# COMPACT_ATOMS: atom_id res chain seq x y z
N ILE A 1 15.19 7.61 -2.45
CA ILE A 1 14.54 7.86 -1.15
C ILE A 1 13.65 6.67 -0.80
N ALA A 2 12.65 6.28 -1.62
CA ALA A 2 11.71 5.21 -1.33
C ALA A 2 12.39 3.85 -1.04
N LEU A 3 13.43 3.47 -1.78
CA LEU A 3 14.19 2.23 -1.55
C LEU A 3 14.86 2.17 -0.17
N ILE A 4 15.34 3.32 0.32
CA ILE A 4 15.91 3.41 1.67
C ILE A 4 14.81 3.21 2.72
N ALA A 5 13.63 3.82 2.51
CA ALA A 5 12.48 3.62 3.38
C ALA A 5 12.05 2.14 3.42
N PHE A 6 11.99 1.46 2.27
CA PHE A 6 11.65 0.04 2.18
C PHE A 6 12.65 -0.84 2.94
N TYR A 7 13.94 -0.56 2.79
CA TYR A 7 14.98 -1.26 3.52
C TYR A 7 14.81 -1.09 5.05
N LEU A 8 14.63 0.14 5.53
CA LEU A 8 14.47 0.42 6.95
C LEU A 8 13.21 -0.26 7.53
N ILE A 9 12.11 -0.24 6.80
CA ILE A 9 10.86 -0.89 7.22
C ILE A 9 11.01 -2.40 7.23
N SER A 10 11.59 -2.99 6.18
CA SER A 10 11.69 -4.44 6.03
C SER A 10 12.66 -5.09 7.02
N THR A 11 13.65 -4.36 7.52
CA THR A 11 14.68 -4.85 8.46
C THR A 11 14.44 -4.38 9.90
N SER A 12 13.36 -3.64 10.17
CA SER A 12 13.05 -3.17 11.52
C SER A 12 12.67 -4.32 12.44
N GLU A 13 13.13 -4.25 13.68
CA GLU A 13 12.88 -5.25 14.71
C GLU A 13 11.88 -4.73 15.76
N MET A 14 11.37 -5.61 16.62
CA MET A 14 10.54 -5.27 17.77
C MET A 14 11.41 -4.71 18.91
N SER A 15 11.97 -3.52 18.69
CA SER A 15 12.94 -2.84 19.57
C SER A 15 12.86 -1.32 19.40
N THR A 16 13.44 -0.58 20.34
CA THR A 16 13.54 0.89 20.25
C THR A 16 14.27 1.34 18.98
N SER A 17 15.33 0.65 18.57
CA SER A 17 16.04 0.94 17.32
C SER A 17 15.16 0.66 16.09
N GLY A 18 14.38 -0.41 16.12
CA GLY A 18 13.41 -0.72 15.06
C GLY A 18 12.29 0.29 14.99
N ALA A 19 11.80 0.80 16.12
CA ALA A 19 10.81 1.90 16.14
C ALA A 19 11.37 3.15 15.45
N VAL A 20 12.61 3.52 15.73
CA VAL A 20 13.28 4.66 15.05
C VAL A 20 13.44 4.39 13.56
N ALA A 21 13.81 3.17 13.15
CA ALA A 21 13.94 2.81 11.74
C ALA A 21 12.59 2.94 11.00
N ILE A 22 11.49 2.47 11.60
CA ILE A 22 10.14 2.63 11.03
C ILE A 22 9.77 4.11 10.90
N ILE A 23 10.02 4.92 11.92
CA ILE A 23 9.71 6.36 11.89
C ILE A 23 10.51 7.07 10.79
N ILE A 24 11.80 6.78 10.65
CA ILE A 24 12.61 7.32 9.56
C ILE A 24 12.05 6.86 8.20
N GLY A 25 11.66 5.60 8.07
CA GLY A 25 11.01 5.06 6.88
C GLY A 25 9.74 5.83 6.51
N ILE A 26 8.88 6.10 7.50
CA ILE A 26 7.65 6.92 7.32
C ILE A 26 8.01 8.33 6.81
N ILE A 27 8.97 8.99 7.44
CA ILE A 27 9.42 10.34 7.04
C ILE A 27 9.92 10.32 5.60
N LEU A 28 10.72 9.33 5.21
CA LEU A 28 11.24 9.22 3.85
C LEU A 28 10.13 8.97 2.81
N ILE A 29 9.09 8.20 3.14
CA ILE A 29 7.92 8.01 2.28
C ILE A 29 7.15 9.33 2.10
N LEU A 30 6.93 10.06 3.19
CA LEU A 30 6.26 11.37 3.13
C LEU A 30 7.06 12.38 2.30
N VAL A 31 8.39 12.43 2.50
CA VAL A 31 9.27 13.30 1.71
C VAL A 31 9.23 12.92 0.22
N ALA A 32 9.27 11.62 -0.10
CA ALA A 32 9.15 11.15 -1.48
C ALA A 32 7.81 11.58 -2.11
N GLY A 33 6.70 11.45 -1.41
CA GLY A 33 5.38 11.89 -1.88
C GLY A 33 5.27 13.41 -2.05
N ILE A 34 5.90 14.20 -1.18
CA ILE A 34 5.94 15.66 -1.31
C ILE A 34 6.77 16.07 -2.54
N LEU A 35 7.93 15.46 -2.76
CA LEU A 35 8.78 15.72 -3.92
C LEU A 35 8.04 15.41 -5.23
N ASP A 36 7.38 14.26 -5.30
CA ASP A 36 6.55 13.84 -6.42
C ASP A 36 5.43 14.86 -6.73
N ALA A 37 4.72 15.32 -5.70
CA ALA A 37 3.69 16.34 -5.84
C ALA A 37 4.25 17.69 -6.33
N LEU A 38 5.44 18.07 -5.87
CA LEU A 38 6.12 19.29 -6.28
C LEU A 38 6.60 19.21 -7.72
N ASP A 39 7.18 18.09 -8.15
CA ASP A 39 7.65 17.89 -9.53
C ASP A 39 6.47 17.96 -10.51
N GLY A 40 5.35 17.31 -10.20
CA GLY A 40 4.14 17.41 -11.01
C GLY A 40 3.55 18.82 -11.07
N ALA A 41 3.58 19.57 -9.96
CA ALA A 41 3.13 20.96 -9.92
C ALA A 41 4.05 21.88 -10.74
N LEU A 42 5.36 21.69 -10.66
CA LEU A 42 6.36 22.44 -11.39
C LEU A 42 6.25 22.22 -12.90
N ALA A 43 6.10 20.94 -13.33
CA ALA A 43 5.94 20.60 -14.74
C ALA A 43 4.71 21.29 -15.36
N ARG A 44 3.57 21.27 -14.67
CA ARG A 44 2.35 21.99 -15.10
C ARG A 44 2.55 23.51 -15.14
N HIS A 45 3.22 24.08 -14.16
CA HIS A 45 3.50 25.52 -14.13
C HIS A 45 4.41 25.96 -15.28
N GLN A 46 5.36 25.11 -15.68
CA GLN A 46 6.30 25.39 -16.77
C GLN A 46 5.73 25.04 -18.16
N GLY A 47 4.56 24.39 -18.25
CA GLY A 47 3.97 23.93 -19.50
C GLY A 47 4.77 22.83 -20.20
N VAL A 48 5.57 22.06 -19.45
CA VAL A 48 6.34 20.92 -19.95
C VAL A 48 5.68 19.57 -19.60
N ASP A 49 4.46 19.61 -19.07
CA ASP A 49 3.64 18.43 -18.84
C ASP A 49 3.30 17.75 -20.19
N GLY A 50 3.43 16.44 -20.23
CA GLY A 50 3.22 15.68 -21.45
C GLY A 50 3.00 14.19 -21.19
N PRO A 51 2.61 13.44 -22.24
CA PRO A 51 2.28 12.01 -22.11
C PRO A 51 3.40 11.16 -21.52
N TYR A 52 4.65 11.52 -21.73
CA TYR A 52 5.79 10.80 -21.15
C TYR A 52 5.91 11.01 -19.64
N GLY A 53 5.69 12.25 -19.17
CA GLY A 53 5.68 12.56 -17.74
C GLY A 53 4.55 11.80 -17.01
N ASP A 54 3.35 11.81 -17.58
CA ASP A 54 2.19 11.07 -17.03
C ASP A 54 2.44 9.55 -16.99
N PHE A 55 3.04 9.00 -18.05
CA PHE A 55 3.43 7.58 -18.07
C PHE A 55 4.45 7.24 -16.98
N LEU A 56 5.49 8.07 -16.81
CA LEU A 56 6.55 7.86 -15.84
C LEU A 56 6.02 7.97 -14.41
N ASP A 57 5.23 9.00 -14.13
CA ASP A 57 4.57 9.21 -12.83
C ASP A 57 3.73 8.00 -12.42
N HIS A 58 2.81 7.58 -13.28
CA HIS A 58 1.97 6.41 -13.02
C HIS A 58 2.75 5.10 -12.86
N THR A 59 3.87 4.95 -13.56
CA THR A 59 4.72 3.76 -13.45
C THR A 59 5.47 3.74 -12.12
N ILE A 60 6.12 4.85 -11.76
CA ILE A 60 6.85 4.97 -10.49
C ILE A 60 5.91 4.81 -9.31
N ASP A 61 4.73 5.41 -9.37
CA ASP A 61 3.68 5.24 -8.38
C ASP A 61 3.35 3.77 -8.10
N ARG A 62 3.22 2.96 -9.15
CA ARG A 62 2.95 1.51 -8.97
C ARG A 62 4.11 0.80 -8.34
N VAL A 63 5.34 1.12 -8.73
CA VAL A 63 6.54 0.52 -8.14
C VAL A 63 6.65 0.87 -6.65
N VAL A 64 6.37 2.11 -6.28
CA VAL A 64 6.40 2.56 -4.87
C VAL A 64 5.28 1.90 -4.05
N ASP A 65 4.05 1.87 -4.55
CA ASP A 65 2.92 1.25 -3.87
C ASP A 65 3.17 -0.24 -3.59
N ILE A 66 3.63 -0.98 -4.60
CA ILE A 66 3.96 -2.41 -4.49
C ILE A 66 5.17 -2.61 -3.60
N GLY A 67 6.22 -1.81 -3.80
CA GLY A 67 7.45 -1.90 -3.02
C GLY A 67 7.23 -1.71 -1.52
N LEU A 68 6.36 -0.78 -1.13
CA LEU A 68 5.99 -0.56 0.27
C LEU A 68 5.30 -1.79 0.87
N LEU A 69 4.33 -2.38 0.18
CA LEU A 69 3.61 -3.55 0.68
C LEU A 69 4.50 -4.79 0.76
N LEU A 70 5.41 -4.96 -0.20
CA LEU A 70 6.42 -6.02 -0.13
C LEU A 70 7.41 -5.79 1.00
N ALA A 71 7.86 -4.56 1.23
CA ALA A 71 8.77 -4.22 2.33
C ALA A 71 8.14 -4.52 3.70
N ILE A 72 6.85 -4.20 3.87
CA ILE A 72 6.08 -4.55 5.07
C ILE A 72 5.96 -6.09 5.17
N GLY A 73 5.61 -6.77 4.07
CA GLY A 73 5.40 -8.22 4.05
C GLY A 73 6.66 -9.06 4.32
N ILE A 74 7.84 -8.55 3.96
CA ILE A 74 9.13 -9.22 4.23
C ILE A 74 9.55 -9.10 5.70
N ASN A 75 9.00 -8.15 6.45
CA ASN A 75 9.42 -7.92 7.84
C ASN A 75 9.01 -9.10 8.75
N ALA A 76 9.95 -9.99 9.03
CA ALA A 76 9.72 -11.18 9.83
C ALA A 76 9.46 -10.90 11.32
N SER A 77 9.77 -9.71 11.82
CA SER A 77 9.52 -9.31 13.21
C SER A 77 8.04 -8.97 13.49
N PHE A 78 7.31 -8.57 12.44
CA PHE A 78 5.91 -8.16 12.53
C PHE A 78 4.97 -9.04 11.70
N VAL A 79 5.45 -9.58 10.59
CA VAL A 79 4.65 -10.34 9.63
C VAL A 79 5.16 -11.78 9.58
N GLN A 80 4.32 -12.72 9.99
CA GLN A 80 4.70 -14.14 10.04
C GLN A 80 4.73 -14.79 8.66
N GLU A 81 3.87 -14.32 7.74
CA GLU A 81 3.75 -14.88 6.40
C GLU A 81 3.93 -13.83 5.31
N PHE A 82 5.02 -13.93 4.59
CA PHE A 82 5.30 -13.08 3.41
C PHE A 82 4.21 -13.16 2.33
N SER A 83 3.51 -14.29 2.22
CA SER A 83 2.38 -14.49 1.29
C SER A 83 1.29 -13.42 1.41
N SER A 84 1.01 -12.92 2.61
CA SER A 84 0.03 -11.85 2.84
C SER A 84 0.46 -10.51 2.22
N GLY A 85 1.75 -10.17 2.29
CA GLY A 85 2.34 -9.00 1.62
C GLY A 85 2.26 -9.11 0.10
N ILE A 86 2.55 -10.28 -0.46
CA ILE A 86 2.39 -10.54 -1.91
C ILE A 86 0.94 -10.39 -2.32
N LEU A 87 0.00 -10.95 -1.57
CA LEU A 87 -1.43 -10.84 -1.85
C LEU A 87 -1.89 -9.38 -1.86
N ALA A 88 -1.49 -8.58 -0.87
CA ALA A 88 -1.81 -7.16 -0.81
C ALA A 88 -1.26 -6.38 -2.03
N ALA A 89 -0.01 -6.67 -2.42
CA ALA A 89 0.62 -6.08 -3.59
C ALA A 89 -0.13 -6.44 -4.89
N LEU A 90 -0.49 -7.72 -5.07
CA LEU A 90 -1.24 -8.21 -6.23
C LEU A 90 -2.64 -7.59 -6.31
N MET A 91 -3.40 -7.55 -5.22
CA MET A 91 -4.74 -6.96 -5.19
C MET A 91 -4.70 -5.46 -5.48
N THR A 92 -3.69 -4.76 -4.95
CA THR A 92 -3.43 -3.35 -5.24
C THR A 92 -3.12 -3.12 -6.72
N LEU A 93 -2.28 -3.96 -7.32
CA LEU A 93 -1.94 -3.90 -8.73
C LEU A 93 -3.16 -4.18 -9.61
N LEU A 94 -3.93 -5.23 -9.32
CA LEU A 94 -5.15 -5.58 -10.05
C LEU A 94 -6.19 -4.46 -10.02
N GLY A 95 -6.42 -3.84 -8.85
CA GLY A 95 -7.31 -2.69 -8.72
C GLY A 95 -6.87 -1.50 -9.58
N SER A 96 -5.56 -1.27 -9.71
CA SER A 96 -5.00 -0.21 -10.56
C SER A 96 -5.07 -0.59 -12.04
N TYR A 97 -4.74 -1.83 -12.39
CA TYR A 97 -4.80 -2.38 -13.73
C TYR A 97 -6.20 -2.22 -14.36
N MET A 98 -7.27 -2.45 -13.59
CA MET A 98 -8.64 -2.27 -14.08
C MET A 98 -8.94 -0.85 -14.57
N GLY A 99 -8.32 0.18 -13.96
CA GLY A 99 -8.45 1.55 -14.44
C GLY A 99 -7.80 1.76 -15.82
N THR A 100 -6.61 1.23 -16.03
CA THR A 100 -5.88 1.28 -17.30
C THR A 100 -6.58 0.41 -18.36
N GLN A 101 -7.08 -0.76 -17.97
CA GLN A 101 -7.79 -1.66 -18.87
C GLN A 101 -9.11 -1.04 -19.39
N ALA A 102 -9.83 -0.27 -18.56
CA ALA A 102 -11.00 0.45 -19.02
C ALA A 102 -10.64 1.49 -20.10
N GLN A 103 -9.52 2.20 -19.94
CA GLN A 103 -9.03 3.15 -20.96
C GLN A 103 -8.59 2.45 -22.24
N SER A 104 -7.98 1.27 -22.17
CA SER A 104 -7.53 0.52 -23.35
C SER A 104 -8.67 0.06 -24.26
N VAL A 105 -9.88 -0.10 -23.72
CA VAL A 105 -11.10 -0.44 -24.49
C VAL A 105 -11.94 0.80 -24.87
N GLY A 106 -11.37 2.00 -24.78
CA GLY A 106 -11.98 3.23 -25.26
C GLY A 106 -12.91 3.94 -24.26
N LEU A 107 -12.95 3.49 -23.01
CA LEU A 107 -13.70 4.17 -21.95
C LEU A 107 -12.87 5.28 -21.31
N ASN A 108 -13.54 6.25 -20.70
CA ASN A 108 -12.87 7.20 -19.81
C ASN A 108 -12.35 6.49 -18.55
N ARG A 109 -11.40 7.12 -17.88
CA ARG A 109 -10.85 6.59 -16.62
C ARG A 109 -11.97 6.37 -15.60
N ILE A 110 -12.12 5.13 -15.16
CA ILE A 110 -13.15 4.76 -14.18
C ILE A 110 -12.59 4.96 -12.77
N TYR A 111 -13.20 5.89 -12.06
CA TYR A 111 -12.90 6.18 -10.67
C TYR A 111 -13.80 5.38 -9.73
N GLY A 112 -13.32 5.18 -8.51
CA GLY A 112 -14.06 4.53 -7.44
C GLY A 112 -13.28 3.34 -6.85
N GLY A 113 -13.78 2.91 -5.70
CA GLY A 113 -13.08 1.94 -4.86
C GLY A 113 -12.17 2.63 -3.85
N PHE A 114 -11.24 1.88 -3.33
CA PHE A 114 -10.24 2.30 -2.36
C PHE A 114 -9.07 2.96 -3.11
N SER A 115 -8.87 4.25 -2.91
CA SER A 115 -7.90 5.03 -3.68
C SER A 115 -6.44 4.75 -3.25
N ARG A 116 -5.48 5.24 -4.05
CA ARG A 116 -4.06 5.24 -3.67
C ARG A 116 -3.81 6.02 -2.38
N ALA A 117 -4.45 7.18 -2.25
CA ALA A 117 -4.30 8.02 -1.06
C ALA A 117 -4.83 7.31 0.19
N ASP A 118 -5.98 6.63 0.10
CA ASP A 118 -6.54 5.87 1.22
C ASP A 118 -5.58 4.75 1.68
N ARG A 119 -5.00 4.01 0.73
CA ARG A 119 -4.01 2.96 1.04
C ARG A 119 -2.77 3.52 1.70
N LEU A 120 -2.22 4.59 1.13
CA LEU A 120 -1.01 5.22 1.68
C LEU A 120 -1.26 5.71 3.11
N VAL A 121 -2.34 6.44 3.34
CA VAL A 121 -2.70 6.96 4.68
C VAL A 121 -2.87 5.81 5.68
N LEU A 122 -3.63 4.76 5.33
CA LEU A 122 -3.84 3.63 6.24
C LEU A 122 -2.57 2.79 6.44
N SER A 123 -1.71 2.67 5.42
CA SER A 123 -0.40 2.03 5.59
C SER A 123 0.50 2.83 6.52
N LEU A 124 0.49 4.17 6.42
CA LEU A 124 1.24 5.03 7.35
C LEU A 124 0.69 4.93 8.78
N VAL A 125 -0.63 4.90 8.96
CA VAL A 125 -1.26 4.66 10.27
C VAL A 125 -0.81 3.31 10.85
N GLY A 126 -0.81 2.26 10.04
CA GLY A 126 -0.31 0.95 10.46
C GLY A 126 1.16 0.97 10.84
N LEU A 127 2.01 1.67 10.08
CA LEU A 127 3.44 1.82 10.40
C LEU A 127 3.67 2.63 11.67
N ILE A 128 2.88 3.69 11.93
CA ILE A 128 2.94 4.44 13.19
C ILE A 128 2.57 3.53 14.36
N TRP A 129 1.54 2.73 14.20
CA TRP A 129 1.15 1.74 15.23
C TRP A 129 2.26 0.70 15.43
N ALA A 130 2.88 0.18 14.36
CA ALA A 130 4.00 -0.74 14.45
C ALA A 130 5.22 -0.12 15.17
N ALA A 131 5.53 1.15 14.91
CA ALA A 131 6.60 1.86 15.60
C ALA A 131 6.31 2.01 17.10
N TRP A 132 5.07 2.32 17.48
CA TRP A 132 4.65 2.35 18.88
C TRP A 132 4.78 0.96 19.53
N GLN A 133 4.38 -0.10 18.85
CA GLN A 133 4.52 -1.48 19.32
C GLN A 133 5.99 -1.86 19.52
N ALA A 134 6.86 -1.53 18.56
CA ALA A 134 8.31 -1.75 18.68
C ALA A 134 8.91 -1.00 19.87
N GLN A 135 8.45 0.23 20.13
CA GLN A 135 8.90 1.03 21.27
C GLN A 135 8.47 0.47 22.63
N THR A 136 7.26 -0.08 22.70
CA THR A 136 6.68 -0.57 23.96
C THR A 136 6.86 -2.06 24.20
N GLY A 137 7.35 -2.81 23.21
CA GLY A 137 7.43 -4.27 23.24
C GLY A 137 6.06 -4.98 23.16
N ASN A 138 5.02 -4.26 22.75
CA ASN A 138 3.67 -4.83 22.61
C ASN A 138 3.52 -5.54 21.27
N GLY A 139 3.37 -6.88 21.27
CA GLY A 139 3.28 -7.71 20.07
C GLY A 139 2.00 -7.53 19.23
N GLY A 140 1.00 -6.79 19.71
CA GLY A 140 -0.26 -6.59 19.01
C GLY A 140 -1.45 -7.26 19.69
N ILE A 141 -2.53 -7.41 18.94
CA ILE A 141 -3.76 -8.07 19.42
C ILE A 141 -3.66 -9.56 19.11
N ASP A 142 -3.75 -10.38 20.14
CA ASP A 142 -3.77 -11.84 20.00
C ASP A 142 -5.07 -12.29 19.30
N LEU A 143 -4.91 -12.97 18.18
CA LEU A 143 -6.01 -13.49 17.37
C LEU A 143 -6.23 -14.99 17.56
N THR A 144 -5.45 -15.67 18.39
CA THR A 144 -5.58 -17.12 18.63
C THR A 144 -6.92 -17.51 19.25
N ILE A 145 -7.57 -16.55 19.91
CA ILE A 145 -8.90 -16.70 20.51
C ILE A 145 -10.06 -16.63 19.50
N TYR A 146 -9.78 -16.23 18.25
CA TYR A 146 -10.79 -16.10 17.20
C TYR A 146 -10.76 -17.29 16.25
N ASP A 147 -11.87 -17.51 15.55
CA ASP A 147 -11.99 -18.56 14.55
C ASP A 147 -10.99 -18.38 13.40
N GLU A 148 -10.58 -19.50 12.79
CA GLU A 148 -9.68 -19.53 11.65
C GLU A 148 -10.16 -18.65 10.48
N ILE A 149 -11.48 -18.60 10.25
CA ILE A 149 -12.09 -17.75 9.22
C ILE A 149 -11.78 -16.27 9.48
N PHE A 150 -11.86 -15.83 10.76
CA PHE A 150 -11.55 -14.45 11.10
C PHE A 150 -10.07 -14.12 10.86
N ARG A 151 -9.16 -15.04 11.21
CA ARG A 151 -7.72 -14.88 10.96
C ARG A 151 -7.40 -14.80 9.48
N ILE A 152 -8.05 -15.61 8.64
CA ILE A 152 -7.94 -15.52 7.17
C ILE A 152 -8.46 -14.18 6.67
N LEU A 153 -9.58 -13.68 7.18
CA LEU A 153 -10.12 -12.37 6.81
C LEU A 153 -9.18 -11.21 7.14
N VAL A 154 -8.45 -11.33 8.25
CA VAL A 154 -7.48 -10.30 8.67
C VAL A 154 -6.10 -10.53 8.04
N LEU A 155 -5.92 -11.60 7.26
CA LEU A 155 -4.65 -12.00 6.63
C LEU A 155 -3.49 -12.10 7.64
N CYS A 156 -3.80 -12.50 8.87
CA CYS A 156 -2.86 -12.68 9.97
C CYS A 156 -3.10 -14.03 10.61
N ASN A 157 -2.05 -14.72 11.01
CA ASN A 157 -2.21 -16.01 11.69
C ASN A 157 -2.54 -15.84 13.17
N ASP A 158 -1.66 -15.19 13.93
CA ASP A 158 -1.78 -15.17 15.38
C ASP A 158 -1.91 -13.77 15.98
N GLN A 159 -1.37 -12.73 15.32
CA GLN A 159 -1.34 -11.39 15.88
C GLN A 159 -1.69 -10.31 14.87
N LEU A 160 -2.65 -9.47 15.20
CA LEU A 160 -2.92 -8.24 14.49
C LEU A 160 -2.04 -7.13 15.07
N ASN A 161 -1.07 -6.71 14.31
CA ASN A 161 -0.18 -5.59 14.61
C ASN A 161 -0.27 -4.50 13.52
N GLY A 162 0.47 -3.41 13.67
CA GLY A 162 0.40 -2.30 12.75
C GLY A 162 0.77 -2.66 11.31
N MET A 163 1.74 -3.55 11.09
CA MET A 163 2.15 -3.99 9.75
C MET A 163 1.13 -4.95 9.13
N THR A 164 0.64 -5.93 9.87
CA THR A 164 -0.40 -6.83 9.39
C THR A 164 -1.72 -6.10 9.12
N PHE A 165 -2.05 -5.07 9.91
CA PHE A 165 -3.18 -4.18 9.62
C PHE A 165 -3.01 -3.48 8.26
N ALA A 166 -1.84 -2.87 7.98
CA ALA A 166 -1.58 -2.19 6.73
C ALA A 166 -1.72 -3.14 5.51
N ILE A 167 -1.21 -4.36 5.63
CA ILE A 167 -1.35 -5.42 4.61
C ILE A 167 -2.82 -5.77 4.39
N SER A 168 -3.56 -6.08 5.45
CA SER A 168 -4.96 -6.51 5.37
C SER A 168 -5.85 -5.46 4.72
N VAL A 169 -5.74 -4.22 5.16
CA VAL A 169 -6.52 -3.11 4.59
C VAL A 169 -6.18 -2.88 3.13
N SER A 170 -4.90 -2.96 2.76
CA SER A 170 -4.46 -2.79 1.38
C SER A 170 -4.93 -3.91 0.46
N ALA A 171 -4.92 -5.17 0.94
CA ALA A 171 -5.40 -6.32 0.19
C ALA A 171 -6.91 -6.23 -0.08
N TRP A 172 -7.71 -6.02 0.95
CA TRP A 172 -9.16 -5.92 0.83
C TRP A 172 -9.60 -4.66 0.08
N GLY A 173 -8.94 -3.52 0.31
CA GLY A 173 -9.17 -2.30 -0.43
C GLY A 173 -8.82 -2.43 -1.92
N GLY A 174 -7.74 -3.15 -2.24
CA GLY A 174 -7.35 -3.51 -3.61
C GLY A 174 -8.37 -4.40 -4.29
N LEU A 175 -8.80 -5.47 -3.64
CA LEU A 175 -9.84 -6.38 -4.13
C LEU A 175 -11.17 -5.65 -4.34
N TYR A 176 -11.60 -4.85 -3.38
CA TYR A 176 -12.82 -4.02 -3.51
C TYR A 176 -12.72 -3.09 -4.73
N THR A 177 -11.58 -2.43 -4.91
CA THR A 177 -11.34 -1.55 -6.07
C THR A 177 -11.42 -2.31 -7.37
N PHE A 178 -10.80 -3.49 -7.45
CA PHE A 178 -10.87 -4.37 -8.61
C PHE A 178 -12.31 -4.71 -8.96
N ILE A 179 -13.09 -5.21 -8.00
CA ILE A 179 -14.49 -5.61 -8.22
C ILE A 179 -15.34 -4.42 -8.67
N VAL A 180 -15.24 -3.27 -7.98
CA VAL A 180 -16.03 -2.07 -8.33
C VAL A 180 -15.71 -1.58 -9.73
N ARG A 181 -14.43 -1.50 -10.09
CA ARG A 181 -14.02 -1.05 -11.43
C ARG A 181 -14.40 -2.05 -12.51
N PHE A 182 -14.26 -3.35 -12.24
CA PHE A 182 -14.69 -4.41 -13.16
C PHE A 182 -16.18 -4.30 -13.47
N ILE A 183 -17.04 -4.19 -12.45
CA ILE A 183 -18.49 -4.07 -12.62
C ILE A 183 -18.85 -2.80 -13.39
N LYS A 184 -18.24 -1.65 -13.06
CA LYS A 184 -18.49 -0.38 -13.76
C LYS A 184 -18.05 -0.45 -15.22
N THR A 185 -16.86 -1.01 -15.50
CA THR A 185 -16.37 -1.21 -16.88
C THR A 185 -17.30 -2.09 -17.68
N ARG A 186 -17.66 -3.26 -17.11
CA ARG A 186 -18.61 -4.19 -17.75
C ARG A 186 -19.94 -3.52 -18.08
N ASN A 187 -20.54 -2.81 -17.14
CA ASN A 187 -21.82 -2.14 -17.35
C ASN A 187 -21.73 -1.03 -18.42
N ALA A 188 -20.64 -0.28 -18.46
CA ALA A 188 -20.40 0.74 -19.48
C ALA A 188 -20.19 0.17 -20.89
N LEU A 189 -19.74 -1.09 -21.02
CA LEU A 189 -19.54 -1.78 -22.31
C LEU A 189 -20.79 -2.50 -22.81
N LEU A 190 -21.69 -2.89 -21.90
CA LEU A 190 -22.90 -3.65 -22.25
C LEU A 190 -24.14 -2.77 -22.42
N GLY A 191 -24.00 -1.46 -22.12
CA GLY A 191 -25.05 -0.44 -22.33
C GLY A 191 -26.09 -0.40 -21.29
#